data_42d0d13fd548d9953ea16d11d80cd35a
#
_entry.id   42d0d13fd548d9953ea16d11d80cd35a
#
_cell.length_a   1.000
_cell.length_b   1.000
_cell.length_c   1.000
_cell.angle_alpha   90.00
_cell.angle_beta   90.00
_cell.angle_gamma   90.00
#
_symmetry.space_group_name_H-M   'P 1'
#
loop_
_entity.id
_entity.type
_entity.pdbx_description
1 polymer ?
#
loop_
_entity_poly.entity_id
_entity_poly.type
_entity_poly.pdbx_seq_one_letter_code
_entity_poly.pdbx_strand_id
1 'polypeptide(L)'
;MLRAQMRADPKATLKRIADLGYEEIEWWGEWSVSPPDLRAMLDSHGLRSPAAHIDPAALAPDRLPALLDYAGTMGHRSLLVAWTPPDQRKSADDWKRVAATLNEAGAAAASSGVRTGYHNHDFEFTKFGDRTGFEILVTETDPRYVDIELDCFWAFKAGHDPLALLRAHADRIQYLHLKDSSGAPEHAQRDIGSGVIAWKPLLEFALSQRVTSVFVERDDPEDPWESAQAGRAYMRTLGY
;
A
#
# COMPACT_ATOMS: atom_id res chain seq x y z
N MET A 1 4.40 -6.69 -7.54
CA MET A 1 4.22 -7.91 -8.38
C MET A 1 4.61 -7.70 -9.85
N LEU A 2 3.91 -6.91 -10.66
CA LEU A 2 4.08 -6.80 -12.12
C LEU A 2 5.07 -5.71 -12.61
N ARG A 3 6.07 -5.35 -11.83
CA ARG A 3 7.00 -4.23 -12.13
C ARG A 3 7.81 -4.44 -13.42
N ALA A 4 8.30 -5.66 -13.65
CA ALA A 4 9.09 -5.97 -14.86
C ALA A 4 8.22 -5.93 -16.12
N GLN A 5 7.00 -6.43 -16.07
CA GLN A 5 6.01 -6.40 -17.16
C GLN A 5 5.62 -4.97 -17.51
N MET A 6 5.36 -4.15 -16.50
CA MET A 6 5.06 -2.71 -16.68
C MET A 6 6.22 -1.96 -17.34
N ARG A 7 7.47 -2.28 -16.99
CA ARG A 7 8.65 -1.67 -17.67
C ARG A 7 8.81 -2.12 -19.10
N ALA A 8 8.47 -3.37 -19.41
CA ALA A 8 8.60 -3.94 -20.74
C ALA A 8 7.50 -3.43 -21.70
N ASP A 9 6.26 -3.49 -21.30
CA ASP A 9 5.09 -3.04 -22.07
C ASP A 9 3.95 -2.62 -21.15
N PRO A 10 3.87 -1.33 -20.77
CA PRO A 10 2.82 -0.82 -19.90
C PRO A 10 1.42 -1.07 -20.46
N LYS A 11 1.22 -0.85 -21.77
CA LYS A 11 -0.09 -0.95 -22.41
C LYS A 11 -0.63 -2.38 -22.38
N ALA A 12 0.18 -3.35 -22.79
CA ALA A 12 -0.21 -4.76 -22.76
C ALA A 12 -0.42 -5.26 -21.33
N THR A 13 0.41 -4.79 -20.39
CA THR A 13 0.31 -5.15 -18.98
C THR A 13 -0.99 -4.64 -18.37
N LEU A 14 -1.32 -3.36 -18.55
CA LEU A 14 -2.56 -2.76 -18.03
C LEU A 14 -3.80 -3.43 -18.63
N LYS A 15 -3.78 -3.69 -19.95
CA LYS A 15 -4.85 -4.45 -20.59
C LYS A 15 -5.05 -5.82 -19.91
N ARG A 16 -3.97 -6.57 -19.70
CA ARG A 16 -4.07 -7.91 -19.11
C ARG A 16 -4.56 -7.87 -17.66
N ILE A 17 -4.16 -6.87 -16.88
CA ILE A 17 -4.68 -6.64 -15.52
C ILE A 17 -6.19 -6.43 -15.56
N ALA A 18 -6.68 -5.57 -16.46
CA ALA A 18 -8.12 -5.34 -16.64
C ALA A 18 -8.86 -6.59 -17.11
N ASP A 19 -8.28 -7.35 -18.07
CA ASP A 19 -8.86 -8.61 -18.56
C ASP A 19 -8.99 -9.66 -17.43
N LEU A 20 -8.10 -9.67 -16.44
CA LEU A 20 -8.23 -10.51 -15.25
C LEU A 20 -9.38 -10.06 -14.34
N GLY A 21 -9.86 -8.83 -14.51
CA GLY A 21 -10.97 -8.25 -13.76
C GLY A 21 -10.54 -7.47 -12.52
N TYR A 22 -9.30 -7.02 -12.45
CA TYR A 22 -8.89 -5.99 -11.49
C TYR A 22 -9.44 -4.64 -11.94
N GLU A 23 -9.78 -3.79 -10.98
CA GLU A 23 -10.31 -2.45 -11.23
C GLU A 23 -9.36 -1.35 -10.77
N GLU A 24 -8.49 -1.67 -9.83
CA GLU A 24 -7.55 -0.74 -9.23
C GLU A 24 -6.13 -1.27 -9.24
N ILE A 25 -5.18 -0.34 -9.37
CA ILE A 25 -3.75 -0.61 -9.33
C ILE A 25 -3.13 0.37 -8.34
N GLU A 26 -2.32 -0.15 -7.42
CA GLU A 26 -1.40 0.70 -6.71
C GLU A 26 -0.13 0.91 -7.52
N TRP A 27 0.27 2.16 -7.61
CA TRP A 27 1.41 2.58 -8.40
C TRP A 27 2.70 2.57 -7.57
N TRP A 28 3.82 2.29 -8.22
CA TRP A 28 5.12 2.35 -7.57
C TRP A 28 6.20 2.85 -8.55
N GLY A 29 6.96 3.88 -8.11
CA GLY A 29 8.13 4.37 -8.82
C GLY A 29 7.86 5.21 -10.05
N GLU A 30 8.94 5.60 -10.72
CA GLU A 30 8.92 6.36 -11.98
C GLU A 30 8.94 5.41 -13.18
N TRP A 31 8.30 5.82 -14.26
CA TRP A 31 8.17 5.05 -15.48
C TRP A 31 8.64 5.86 -16.68
N SER A 32 9.09 5.17 -17.73
CA SER A 32 9.53 5.79 -19.00
C SER A 32 8.38 6.43 -19.82
N VAL A 33 7.14 6.25 -19.38
CA VAL A 33 5.94 6.82 -20.01
C VAL A 33 5.50 8.04 -19.23
N SER A 34 5.06 9.07 -19.94
CA SER A 34 4.59 10.30 -19.28
C SER A 34 3.34 10.05 -18.42
N PRO A 35 3.14 10.79 -17.31
CA PRO A 35 1.94 10.65 -16.49
C PRO A 35 0.62 10.81 -17.26
N PRO A 36 0.46 11.76 -18.19
CA PRO A 36 -0.75 11.87 -19.01
C PRO A 36 -0.99 10.63 -19.88
N ASP A 37 0.06 10.05 -20.49
CA ASP A 37 -0.08 8.85 -21.31
C ASP A 37 -0.44 7.64 -20.46
N LEU A 38 0.17 7.49 -19.26
CA LEU A 38 -0.19 6.45 -18.31
C LEU A 38 -1.65 6.59 -17.85
N ARG A 39 -2.10 7.81 -17.55
CA ARG A 39 -3.49 8.08 -17.20
C ARG A 39 -4.43 7.65 -18.33
N ALA A 40 -4.12 8.03 -19.57
CA ALA A 40 -4.91 7.64 -20.74
C ALA A 40 -4.96 6.12 -20.93
N MET A 41 -3.85 5.40 -20.64
CA MET A 41 -3.84 3.92 -20.67
C MET A 41 -4.73 3.33 -19.59
N LEU A 42 -4.69 3.84 -18.35
CA LEU A 42 -5.59 3.40 -17.28
C LEU A 42 -7.05 3.60 -17.67
N ASP A 43 -7.40 4.81 -18.14
CA ASP A 43 -8.76 5.15 -18.56
C ASP A 43 -9.27 4.26 -19.70
N SER A 44 -8.41 3.94 -20.68
CA SER A 44 -8.78 3.08 -21.81
C SER A 44 -9.17 1.66 -21.42
N HIS A 45 -8.78 1.23 -20.22
CA HIS A 45 -9.10 -0.08 -19.66
C HIS A 45 -10.01 -0.04 -18.42
N GLY A 46 -10.53 1.14 -18.06
CA GLY A 46 -11.38 1.31 -16.89
C GLY A 46 -10.67 1.11 -15.54
N LEU A 47 -9.33 1.21 -15.54
CA LEU A 47 -8.52 1.05 -14.35
C LEU A 47 -8.37 2.38 -13.59
N ARG A 48 -8.33 2.30 -12.28
CA ARG A 48 -8.07 3.43 -11.37
C ARG A 48 -6.76 3.20 -10.63
N SER A 49 -6.12 4.30 -10.19
CA SER A 49 -4.93 4.23 -9.34
C SER A 49 -5.12 5.14 -8.13
N PRO A 50 -5.82 4.68 -7.07
CA PRO A 50 -6.15 5.51 -5.92
C PRO A 50 -4.96 5.85 -5.04
N ALA A 51 -3.92 5.01 -5.01
CA ALA A 51 -2.74 5.17 -4.19
C ALA A 51 -1.45 4.92 -4.98
N ALA A 52 -0.35 5.49 -4.48
CA ALA A 52 0.97 5.25 -5.01
C ALA A 52 2.01 5.21 -3.89
N HIS A 53 2.93 4.25 -3.98
CA HIS A 53 4.13 4.22 -3.14
C HIS A 53 5.16 5.22 -3.65
N ILE A 54 5.69 6.03 -2.76
CA ILE A 54 6.64 7.11 -3.07
C ILE A 54 7.92 6.98 -2.24
N ASP A 55 9.00 7.56 -2.75
CA ASP A 55 10.21 7.80 -1.96
C ASP A 55 9.91 8.88 -0.90
N PRO A 56 10.25 8.68 0.39
CA PRO A 56 10.05 9.69 1.43
C PRO A 56 10.70 11.04 1.12
N ALA A 57 11.81 11.07 0.37
CA ALA A 57 12.44 12.30 -0.07
C ALA A 57 11.58 13.13 -1.03
N ALA A 58 10.58 12.56 -1.68
CA ALA A 58 9.63 13.28 -2.52
C ALA A 58 8.65 14.17 -1.74
N LEU A 59 8.52 13.94 -0.42
CA LEU A 59 7.73 14.79 0.48
C LEU A 59 8.43 16.10 0.88
N ALA A 60 9.69 16.31 0.49
CA ALA A 60 10.40 17.54 0.77
C ALA A 60 9.66 18.76 0.15
N PRO A 61 9.64 19.92 0.85
CA PRO A 61 8.84 21.09 0.43
C PRO A 61 9.12 21.58 -1.00
N ASP A 62 10.36 21.42 -1.47
CA ASP A 62 10.79 21.79 -2.83
C ASP A 62 10.36 20.77 -3.90
N ARG A 63 10.04 19.53 -3.53
CA ARG A 63 9.62 18.44 -4.42
C ARG A 63 8.12 18.18 -4.40
N LEU A 64 7.48 18.46 -3.27
CA LEU A 64 6.06 18.17 -3.05
C LEU A 64 5.15 18.77 -4.14
N PRO A 65 5.33 20.00 -4.65
CA PRO A 65 4.47 20.53 -5.70
C PRO A 65 4.45 19.67 -6.97
N ALA A 66 5.60 19.25 -7.46
CA ALA A 66 5.69 18.37 -8.64
C ALA A 66 5.07 16.98 -8.39
N LEU A 67 5.20 16.46 -7.17
CA LEU A 67 4.56 15.20 -6.76
C LEU A 67 3.05 15.32 -6.72
N LEU A 68 2.50 16.47 -6.28
CA LEU A 68 1.06 16.72 -6.27
C LEU A 68 0.49 16.89 -7.69
N ASP A 69 1.21 17.55 -8.60
CA ASP A 69 0.84 17.64 -10.01
C ASP A 69 0.80 16.25 -10.66
N TYR A 70 1.79 15.40 -10.34
CA TYR A 70 1.79 14.01 -10.75
C TYR A 70 0.60 13.24 -10.19
N ALA A 71 0.34 13.34 -8.90
CA ALA A 71 -0.78 12.68 -8.23
C ALA A 71 -2.12 13.09 -8.83
N GLY A 72 -2.32 14.40 -9.10
CA GLY A 72 -3.51 14.93 -9.74
C GLY A 72 -3.71 14.37 -11.15
N THR A 73 -2.64 14.29 -11.95
CA THR A 73 -2.68 13.71 -13.30
C THR A 73 -3.06 12.23 -13.27
N MET A 74 -2.47 11.47 -12.36
CA MET A 74 -2.71 10.02 -12.23
C MET A 74 -4.04 9.69 -11.52
N GLY A 75 -4.62 10.64 -10.81
CA GLY A 75 -5.83 10.45 -10.00
C GLY A 75 -5.57 9.80 -8.64
N HIS A 76 -4.33 9.87 -8.13
CA HIS A 76 -4.00 9.37 -6.81
C HIS A 76 -4.66 10.22 -5.72
N ARG A 77 -5.23 9.55 -4.73
CA ARG A 77 -5.78 10.17 -3.52
C ARG A 77 -4.81 10.13 -2.36
N SER A 78 -3.92 9.11 -2.35
CA SER A 78 -2.95 8.92 -1.29
C SER A 78 -1.56 8.62 -1.85
N LEU A 79 -0.56 9.24 -1.24
CA LEU A 79 0.85 9.07 -1.52
C LEU A 79 1.50 8.42 -0.30
N LEU A 80 1.87 7.16 -0.43
CA LEU A 80 2.23 6.30 0.69
C LEU A 80 3.75 6.10 0.73
N VAL A 81 4.37 6.47 1.83
CA VAL A 81 5.76 6.09 2.11
C VAL A 81 5.78 4.61 2.48
N ALA A 82 6.45 3.79 1.67
CA ALA A 82 6.53 2.35 1.89
C ALA A 82 7.90 1.87 2.39
N TRP A 83 8.79 2.79 2.67
CA TRP A 83 10.14 2.45 3.12
C TRP A 83 10.75 3.59 3.93
N THR A 84 11.30 3.26 5.10
CA THR A 84 12.11 4.19 5.90
C THR A 84 13.53 3.64 6.00
N PRO A 85 14.56 4.41 5.64
CA PRO A 85 15.95 3.96 5.71
C PRO A 85 16.34 3.47 7.11
N PRO A 86 17.22 2.44 7.23
CA PRO A 86 17.59 1.88 8.54
C PRO A 86 18.22 2.87 9.52
N ASP A 87 18.87 3.91 9.03
CA ASP A 87 19.44 4.98 9.85
C ASP A 87 18.40 5.98 10.37
N GLN A 88 17.19 5.98 9.82
CA GLN A 88 16.06 6.84 10.19
C GLN A 88 14.95 6.11 10.97
N ARG A 89 15.21 4.88 11.46
CA ARG A 89 14.24 4.05 12.18
C ARG A 89 14.83 3.30 13.40
N LYS A 90 15.82 3.92 14.09
CA LYS A 90 16.56 3.31 15.20
C LYS A 90 15.95 3.59 16.56
N SER A 91 15.05 4.54 16.66
CA SER A 91 14.48 5.02 17.93
C SER A 91 13.02 5.45 17.78
N ALA A 92 12.32 5.59 18.91
CA ALA A 92 10.98 6.17 18.92
C ALA A 92 10.95 7.60 18.34
N ASP A 93 12.01 8.38 18.58
CA ASP A 93 12.08 9.75 18.06
C ASP A 93 12.33 9.79 16.54
N ASP A 94 12.96 8.76 15.97
CA ASP A 94 13.03 8.62 14.52
C ASP A 94 11.64 8.44 13.92
N TRP A 95 10.83 7.56 14.49
CA TRP A 95 9.45 7.31 14.04
C TRP A 95 8.54 8.54 14.22
N LYS A 96 8.72 9.31 15.29
CA LYS A 96 8.02 10.58 15.45
C LYS A 96 8.41 11.61 14.37
N ARG A 97 9.67 11.62 13.94
CA ARG A 97 10.11 12.48 12.81
C ARG A 97 9.45 12.06 11.50
N VAL A 98 9.37 10.75 11.24
CA VAL A 98 8.63 10.24 10.07
C VAL A 98 7.17 10.68 10.13
N ALA A 99 6.51 10.53 11.28
CA ALA A 99 5.14 10.98 11.48
C ALA A 99 4.96 12.49 11.28
N ALA A 100 5.90 13.30 11.78
CA ALA A 100 5.89 14.75 11.58
C ALA A 100 6.03 15.13 10.10
N THR A 101 6.94 14.49 9.36
CA THR A 101 7.11 14.70 7.92
C THR A 101 5.83 14.37 7.16
N LEU A 102 5.17 13.26 7.49
CA LEU A 102 3.88 12.88 6.87
C LEU A 102 2.79 13.91 7.18
N ASN A 103 2.72 14.40 8.42
CA ASN A 103 1.76 15.42 8.84
C ASN A 103 1.96 16.74 8.09
N GLU A 104 3.21 17.22 8.03
CA GLU A 104 3.56 18.47 7.37
C GLU A 104 3.25 18.42 5.87
N ALA A 105 3.69 17.36 5.19
CA ALA A 105 3.43 17.18 3.77
C ALA A 105 1.93 16.97 3.48
N GLY A 106 1.23 16.20 4.32
CA GLY A 106 -0.21 15.97 4.17
C GLY A 106 -1.05 17.23 4.40
N ALA A 107 -0.68 18.05 5.37
CA ALA A 107 -1.32 19.36 5.57
C ALA A 107 -1.09 20.29 4.39
N ALA A 108 0.11 20.32 3.81
CA ALA A 108 0.44 21.10 2.61
C ALA A 108 -0.31 20.57 1.37
N ALA A 109 -0.52 19.27 1.25
CA ALA A 109 -1.23 18.62 0.14
C ALA A 109 -2.76 18.76 0.22
N ALA A 110 -3.32 19.15 1.35
CA ALA A 110 -4.77 19.10 1.61
C ALA A 110 -5.61 19.88 0.58
N SER A 111 -5.11 21.03 0.11
CA SER A 111 -5.81 21.84 -0.93
C SER A 111 -5.87 21.16 -2.29
N SER A 112 -5.00 20.21 -2.57
CA SER A 112 -4.98 19.39 -3.80
C SER A 112 -5.88 18.15 -3.69
N GLY A 113 -6.52 17.90 -2.54
CA GLY A 113 -7.32 16.71 -2.30
C GLY A 113 -6.51 15.43 -2.18
N VAL A 114 -5.19 15.54 -2.03
CA VAL A 114 -4.25 14.42 -1.89
C VAL A 114 -3.86 14.28 -0.41
N ARG A 115 -3.72 13.05 0.05
CA ARG A 115 -3.29 12.70 1.41
C ARG A 115 -1.91 12.06 1.35
N THR A 116 -1.15 12.15 2.41
CA THR A 116 0.03 11.32 2.61
C THR A 116 -0.34 10.04 3.34
N GLY A 117 0.57 9.10 3.43
CA GLY A 117 0.33 7.91 4.24
C GLY A 117 1.58 7.05 4.42
N TYR A 118 1.39 5.94 5.09
CA TYR A 118 2.45 4.99 5.39
C TYR A 118 1.99 3.55 5.19
N HIS A 119 2.84 2.76 4.51
CA HIS A 119 2.71 1.32 4.32
C HIS A 119 3.76 0.60 5.16
N ASN A 120 3.33 -0.36 5.97
CA ASN A 120 4.23 -1.08 6.86
C ASN A 120 4.91 -2.30 6.21
N HIS A 121 6.10 -2.59 6.72
CA HIS A 121 6.77 -3.89 6.65
C HIS A 121 6.81 -4.54 8.04
N ASP A 122 7.77 -5.45 8.29
CA ASP A 122 7.95 -6.09 9.60
C ASP A 122 8.72 -5.21 10.60
N PHE A 123 9.58 -4.35 10.12
CA PHE A 123 10.46 -3.54 10.98
C PHE A 123 9.73 -2.44 11.76
N GLU A 124 8.55 -1.99 11.34
CA GLU A 124 7.72 -1.05 12.11
C GLU A 124 7.18 -1.66 13.40
N PHE A 125 7.15 -2.99 13.49
CA PHE A 125 6.72 -3.70 14.70
C PHE A 125 7.84 -3.91 15.72
N THR A 126 9.04 -3.40 15.45
CA THR A 126 10.11 -3.32 16.45
C THR A 126 9.69 -2.39 17.60
N LYS A 127 9.90 -2.84 18.84
CA LYS A 127 9.57 -2.08 20.04
C LYS A 127 10.65 -1.06 20.39
N PHE A 128 10.19 0.14 20.76
CA PHE A 128 10.96 1.24 21.30
C PHE A 128 10.32 1.66 22.63
N GLY A 129 10.76 1.05 23.73
CA GLY A 129 10.09 1.14 25.02
C GLY A 129 8.79 0.34 25.05
N ASP A 130 7.68 1.00 25.28
CA ASP A 130 6.33 0.40 25.37
C ASP A 130 5.56 0.41 24.05
N ARG A 131 6.03 1.14 23.01
CA ARG A 131 5.38 1.26 21.71
C ARG A 131 6.25 0.71 20.57
N THR A 132 5.62 0.21 19.54
CA THR A 132 6.24 -0.13 18.27
C THR A 132 6.32 1.11 17.35
N GLY A 133 7.14 1.06 16.30
CA GLY A 133 7.17 2.09 15.27
C GLY A 133 5.80 2.26 14.58
N PHE A 134 5.07 1.15 14.36
CA PHE A 134 3.71 1.18 13.81
C PHE A 134 2.73 1.92 14.73
N GLU A 135 2.74 1.62 16.02
CA GLU A 135 1.90 2.32 16.99
C GLU A 135 2.24 3.80 17.08
N ILE A 136 3.52 4.17 16.99
CA ILE A 136 3.94 5.58 16.94
C ILE A 136 3.38 6.25 15.68
N LEU A 137 3.52 5.64 14.50
CA LEU A 137 2.96 6.19 13.26
C LEU A 137 1.45 6.39 13.35
N VAL A 138 0.71 5.39 13.83
CA VAL A 138 -0.75 5.48 13.96
C VAL A 138 -1.18 6.59 14.93
N THR A 139 -0.47 6.76 16.05
CA THR A 139 -0.87 7.71 17.11
C THR A 139 -0.35 9.12 16.92
N GLU A 140 0.82 9.30 16.27
CA GLU A 140 1.45 10.62 16.10
C GLU A 140 1.10 11.27 14.75
N THR A 141 0.46 10.54 13.82
CA THR A 141 -0.01 11.12 12.55
C THR A 141 -1.44 11.61 12.67
N ASP A 142 -1.71 12.75 12.00
CA ASP A 142 -3.03 13.38 11.98
C ASP A 142 -3.98 12.64 11.01
N PRO A 143 -5.09 12.08 11.49
CA PRO A 143 -6.04 11.36 10.65
C PRO A 143 -6.73 12.22 9.57
N ARG A 144 -6.62 13.54 9.64
CA ARG A 144 -7.14 14.44 8.60
C ARG A 144 -6.29 14.41 7.34
N TYR A 145 -5.01 14.10 7.45
CA TYR A 145 -4.02 14.26 6.38
C TYR A 145 -3.28 12.97 6.04
N VAL A 146 -3.22 12.01 6.96
CA VAL A 146 -2.38 10.82 6.84
C VAL A 146 -3.22 9.55 6.89
N ASP A 147 -3.07 8.72 5.87
CA ASP A 147 -3.66 7.39 5.78
C ASP A 147 -2.68 6.32 6.26
N ILE A 148 -3.22 5.20 6.69
CA ILE A 148 -2.44 3.99 6.98
C ILE A 148 -2.85 2.91 5.97
N GLU A 149 -1.86 2.31 5.36
CA GLU A 149 -1.99 1.09 4.57
C GLU A 149 -1.40 -0.06 5.37
N LEU A 150 -2.24 -1.03 5.71
CA LEU A 150 -1.80 -2.21 6.44
C LEU A 150 -1.39 -3.31 5.46
N ASP A 151 -0.11 -3.67 5.45
CA ASP A 151 0.33 -4.91 4.83
C ASP A 151 0.14 -6.08 5.79
N CYS A 152 -0.79 -6.96 5.43
CA CYS A 152 -1.21 -8.07 6.28
C CYS A 152 -0.11 -9.14 6.44
N PHE A 153 0.69 -9.38 5.39
CA PHE A 153 1.77 -10.36 5.45
C PHE A 153 2.90 -9.90 6.38
N TRP A 154 3.35 -8.65 6.22
CA TRP A 154 4.43 -8.12 7.02
C TRP A 154 4.05 -8.00 8.49
N ALA A 155 2.80 -7.61 8.79
CA ALA A 155 2.27 -7.63 10.15
C ALA A 155 2.23 -9.06 10.73
N PHE A 156 1.75 -10.04 9.95
CA PHE A 156 1.70 -11.44 10.35
C PHE A 156 3.11 -12.01 10.60
N LYS A 157 4.06 -11.73 9.71
CA LYS A 157 5.46 -12.13 9.84
C LYS A 157 6.11 -11.55 11.10
N ALA A 158 5.73 -10.34 11.49
CA ALA A 158 6.18 -9.70 12.73
C ALA A 158 5.48 -10.26 14.00
N GLY A 159 4.61 -11.26 13.86
CA GLY A 159 3.92 -11.92 14.98
C GLY A 159 2.62 -11.25 15.41
N HIS A 160 2.05 -10.38 14.59
CA HIS A 160 0.78 -9.72 14.85
C HIS A 160 -0.36 -10.34 14.01
N ASP A 161 -1.57 -10.41 14.58
CA ASP A 161 -2.76 -10.77 13.82
C ASP A 161 -3.26 -9.56 13.01
N PRO A 162 -3.26 -9.60 11.66
CA PRO A 162 -3.71 -8.50 10.83
C PRO A 162 -5.16 -8.09 11.09
N LEU A 163 -6.05 -9.03 11.41
CA LEU A 163 -7.43 -8.72 11.75
C LEU A 163 -7.54 -7.98 13.09
N ALA A 164 -6.72 -8.36 14.06
CA ALA A 164 -6.67 -7.66 15.35
C ALA A 164 -6.16 -6.22 15.18
N LEU A 165 -5.11 -6.01 14.36
CA LEU A 165 -4.60 -4.67 14.03
C LEU A 165 -5.66 -3.84 13.28
N LEU A 166 -6.32 -4.41 12.29
CA LEU A 166 -7.38 -3.73 11.55
C LEU A 166 -8.54 -3.33 12.50
N ARG A 167 -8.92 -4.18 13.44
CA ARG A 167 -9.96 -3.86 14.44
C ARG A 167 -9.53 -2.75 15.40
N ALA A 168 -8.28 -2.77 15.83
CA ALA A 168 -7.75 -1.77 16.75
C ALA A 168 -7.63 -0.38 16.12
N HIS A 169 -7.43 -0.31 14.80
CA HIS A 169 -7.13 0.92 14.06
C HIS A 169 -8.04 1.14 12.86
N ALA A 170 -9.28 0.65 12.90
CA ALA A 170 -10.22 0.70 11.78
C ALA A 170 -10.55 2.13 11.31
N ASP A 171 -10.44 3.11 12.17
CA ASP A 171 -10.60 4.53 11.86
C ASP A 171 -9.41 5.17 11.13
N ARG A 172 -8.25 4.45 11.08
CA ARG A 172 -7.00 4.94 10.50
C ARG A 172 -6.61 4.20 9.22
N ILE A 173 -6.94 2.90 9.13
CA ILE A 173 -6.53 2.05 8.01
C ILE A 173 -7.47 2.28 6.84
N GLN A 174 -6.90 2.79 5.73
CA GLN A 174 -7.61 3.14 4.50
C GLN A 174 -7.39 2.12 3.39
N TYR A 175 -6.24 1.46 3.40
CA TYR A 175 -5.81 0.51 2.37
C TYR A 175 -5.28 -0.76 3.01
N LEU A 176 -5.37 -1.89 2.29
CA LEU A 176 -4.79 -3.17 2.68
C LEU A 176 -3.95 -3.75 1.56
N HIS A 177 -2.76 -4.23 1.89
CA HIS A 177 -2.00 -5.15 1.05
C HIS A 177 -2.28 -6.60 1.47
N LEU A 178 -2.71 -7.39 0.50
CA LEU A 178 -3.12 -8.77 0.68
C LEU A 178 -2.02 -9.69 0.14
N LYS A 179 -1.03 -9.97 1.00
CA LYS A 179 0.03 -10.95 0.77
C LYS A 179 -0.16 -12.09 1.74
N ASP A 180 -0.14 -13.35 1.29
CA ASP A 180 -0.31 -14.51 2.17
C ASP A 180 1.03 -15.08 2.62
N SER A 181 1.00 -15.91 3.66
CA SER A 181 2.17 -16.48 4.31
C SER A 181 2.07 -18.00 4.41
N SER A 182 3.21 -18.70 4.28
CA SER A 182 3.29 -20.12 4.61
C SER A 182 3.15 -20.41 6.12
N GLY A 183 3.18 -19.37 6.95
CA GLY A 183 3.29 -19.52 8.40
C GLY A 183 4.73 -19.76 8.87
N ALA A 184 4.88 -19.84 10.20
CA ALA A 184 6.16 -20.09 10.85
C ALA A 184 6.73 -21.49 10.48
N PRO A 185 8.06 -21.67 10.52
CA PRO A 185 9.08 -20.65 10.85
C PRO A 185 9.52 -19.77 9.65
N GLU A 186 9.27 -20.19 8.40
CA GLU A 186 9.86 -19.56 7.21
C GLU A 186 9.17 -18.26 6.83
N HIS A 187 7.86 -18.15 7.08
CA HIS A 187 7.03 -17.03 6.62
C HIS A 187 7.27 -16.68 5.15
N ALA A 188 7.36 -17.71 4.28
CA ALA A 188 7.49 -17.49 2.85
C ALA A 188 6.20 -16.87 2.29
N GLN A 189 6.34 -15.89 1.40
CA GLN A 189 5.18 -15.33 0.73
C GLN A 189 4.46 -16.35 -0.14
N ARG A 190 3.14 -16.28 -0.13
CA ARG A 190 2.22 -17.12 -0.91
C ARG A 190 1.22 -16.26 -1.64
N ASP A 191 0.64 -16.80 -2.69
CA ASP A 191 -0.53 -16.19 -3.31
C ASP A 191 -1.69 -16.19 -2.32
N ILE A 192 -2.46 -15.12 -2.31
CA ILE A 192 -3.60 -14.97 -1.40
C ILE A 192 -4.52 -16.19 -1.49
N GLY A 193 -4.87 -16.74 -0.33
CA GLY A 193 -5.73 -17.92 -0.20
C GLY A 193 -4.98 -19.25 -0.30
N SER A 194 -3.68 -19.25 -0.55
CA SER A 194 -2.84 -20.46 -0.53
C SER A 194 -1.93 -20.58 0.70
N GLY A 195 -2.05 -19.63 1.63
CA GLY A 195 -1.30 -19.59 2.87
C GLY A 195 -2.16 -19.81 4.11
N VAL A 196 -1.77 -19.18 5.21
CA VAL A 196 -2.38 -19.42 6.54
C VAL A 196 -3.14 -18.21 7.09
N ILE A 197 -3.11 -17.05 6.42
CA ILE A 197 -3.83 -15.86 6.90
C ILE A 197 -5.34 -16.04 6.66
N ALA A 198 -6.13 -15.74 7.68
CA ALA A 198 -7.58 -15.89 7.64
C ALA A 198 -8.24 -14.71 6.90
N TRP A 199 -8.26 -14.73 5.57
CA TRP A 199 -8.70 -13.62 4.73
C TRP A 199 -10.18 -13.31 4.84
N LYS A 200 -11.05 -14.34 4.86
CA LYS A 200 -12.50 -14.11 4.86
C LYS A 200 -12.95 -13.20 6.00
N PRO A 201 -12.69 -13.50 7.28
CA PRO A 201 -13.12 -12.63 8.38
C PRO A 201 -12.43 -11.25 8.35
N LEU A 202 -11.19 -11.15 7.83
CA LEU A 202 -10.48 -9.88 7.69
C LEU A 202 -11.19 -8.99 6.66
N LEU A 203 -11.48 -9.52 5.49
CA LEU A 203 -12.12 -8.77 4.40
C LEU A 203 -13.58 -8.43 4.71
N GLU A 204 -14.34 -9.34 5.33
CA GLU A 204 -15.71 -9.05 5.81
C GLU A 204 -15.72 -7.88 6.81
N PHE A 205 -14.72 -7.83 7.71
CA PHE A 205 -14.59 -6.69 8.62
C PHE A 205 -14.16 -5.42 7.87
N ALA A 206 -13.19 -5.49 6.97
CA ALA A 206 -12.71 -4.36 6.17
C ALA A 206 -13.84 -3.66 5.41
N LEU A 207 -14.74 -4.43 4.77
CA LEU A 207 -15.91 -3.90 4.05
C LEU A 207 -16.87 -3.08 4.93
N SER A 208 -16.93 -3.37 6.22
CA SER A 208 -17.77 -2.63 7.18
C SER A 208 -17.10 -1.36 7.72
N GLN A 209 -15.85 -1.10 7.33
CA GLN A 209 -15.03 -0.01 7.87
C GLN A 209 -14.67 1.03 6.79
N ARG A 210 -13.61 1.79 7.04
CA ARG A 210 -13.11 2.85 6.14
C ARG A 210 -12.19 2.37 5.03
N VAL A 211 -11.88 1.08 4.96
CA VAL A 211 -11.03 0.53 3.91
C VAL A 211 -11.69 0.77 2.55
N THR A 212 -10.99 1.49 1.67
CA THR A 212 -11.51 1.87 0.35
C THR A 212 -10.95 1.02 -0.77
N SER A 213 -9.75 0.48 -0.60
CA SER A 213 -9.11 -0.37 -1.60
C SER A 213 -8.28 -1.46 -0.96
N VAL A 214 -8.23 -2.60 -1.65
CA VAL A 214 -7.40 -3.74 -1.25
C VAL A 214 -6.55 -4.15 -2.45
N PHE A 215 -5.25 -4.36 -2.24
CA PHE A 215 -4.29 -4.67 -3.28
C PHE A 215 -3.70 -6.07 -3.07
N VAL A 216 -3.93 -6.95 -4.04
CA VAL A 216 -3.33 -8.27 -4.05
C VAL A 216 -1.88 -8.15 -4.49
N GLU A 217 -0.96 -8.61 -3.65
CA GLU A 217 0.46 -8.54 -3.96
C GLU A 217 1.23 -9.79 -3.50
N ARG A 218 2.31 -10.07 -4.23
CA ARG A 218 3.41 -10.95 -3.85
C ARG A 218 4.69 -10.35 -4.41
N ASP A 219 5.74 -10.21 -3.58
CA ASP A 219 6.94 -9.44 -3.99
C ASP A 219 7.72 -10.15 -5.09
N ASP A 220 8.03 -11.45 -4.90
CA ASP A 220 8.84 -12.27 -5.83
C ASP A 220 8.11 -13.57 -6.22
N PRO A 221 7.02 -13.51 -7.02
CA PRO A 221 6.39 -14.71 -7.54
C PRO A 221 7.24 -15.33 -8.66
N GLU A 222 7.23 -16.67 -8.79
CA GLU A 222 7.88 -17.36 -9.91
C GLU A 222 7.29 -16.91 -11.25
N ASP A 223 5.96 -16.89 -11.34
CA ASP A 223 5.22 -16.26 -12.43
C ASP A 223 4.26 -15.21 -11.88
N PRO A 224 4.53 -13.91 -12.14
CA PRO A 224 3.67 -12.84 -11.64
C PRO A 224 2.28 -12.82 -12.26
N TRP A 225 2.09 -13.41 -13.45
CA TRP A 225 0.76 -13.50 -14.05
C TRP A 225 -0.07 -14.65 -13.49
N GLU A 226 0.54 -15.78 -13.21
CA GLU A 226 -0.13 -16.88 -12.49
C GLU A 226 -0.53 -16.42 -11.09
N SER A 227 0.36 -15.72 -10.39
CA SER A 227 0.08 -15.14 -9.07
C SER A 227 -1.07 -14.13 -9.11
N ALA A 228 -1.07 -13.21 -10.08
CA ALA A 228 -2.17 -12.26 -10.25
C ALA A 228 -3.50 -12.96 -10.57
N GLN A 229 -3.49 -13.97 -11.43
CA GLN A 229 -4.68 -14.74 -11.79
C GLN A 229 -5.21 -15.53 -10.59
N ALA A 230 -4.34 -16.21 -9.84
CA ALA A 230 -4.71 -16.95 -8.64
C ALA A 230 -5.31 -16.03 -7.59
N GLY A 231 -4.68 -14.87 -7.35
CA GLY A 231 -5.20 -13.87 -6.42
C GLY A 231 -6.58 -13.37 -6.80
N ARG A 232 -6.81 -13.03 -8.08
CA ARG A 232 -8.13 -12.59 -8.55
C ARG A 232 -9.18 -13.70 -8.44
N ALA A 233 -8.80 -14.93 -8.77
CA ALA A 233 -9.71 -16.08 -8.65
C ALA A 233 -10.13 -16.29 -7.19
N TYR A 234 -9.20 -16.21 -6.25
CA TYR A 234 -9.51 -16.34 -4.82
C TYR A 234 -10.43 -15.20 -4.34
N MET A 235 -10.15 -13.95 -4.70
CA MET A 235 -10.99 -12.80 -4.33
C MET A 235 -12.43 -12.97 -4.80
N ARG A 236 -12.64 -13.51 -6.00
CA ARG A 236 -14.00 -13.84 -6.50
C ARG A 236 -14.73 -14.87 -5.64
N THR A 237 -14.03 -15.84 -5.05
CA THR A 237 -14.67 -16.82 -4.13
C THR A 237 -15.19 -16.16 -2.85
N LEU A 238 -14.66 -14.98 -2.52
CA LEU A 238 -15.06 -14.18 -1.35
C LEU A 238 -16.07 -13.09 -1.70
N GLY A 239 -16.48 -12.97 -2.97
CA GLY A 239 -17.48 -12.01 -3.42
C GLY A 239 -16.93 -10.64 -3.85
N TYR A 240 -15.62 -10.56 -4.12
CA TYR A 240 -14.94 -9.36 -4.62
C TYR A 240 -14.70 -9.37 -6.12
#